data_e318372a00fc40635893d638a5adc823
#
_entry.id   e318372a00fc40635893d638a5adc823
#
_cell.length_a   1.000
_cell.length_b   1.000
_cell.length_c   1.000
_cell.angle_alpha   90.00
_cell.angle_beta   90.00
_cell.angle_gamma   90.00
#
_symmetry.space_group_name_H-M   'P 1'
#
loop_
_entity.id
_entity.type
_entity.pdbx_description
1 polymer ?
#
loop_
_entity_poly.entity_id
_entity_poly.type
_entity_poly.pdbx_seq_one_letter_code
_entity_poly.pdbx_strand_id
1 'polypeptide(L)' 'MTYLLFVSKPSGYELYERDGDPPDVGTTVDLDGKTLRVTKIAPSPLPGDKRPCAYLAG' A
#
# COMPACT_ATOMS: atom_id res chain seq x y z
N MET A 1 12.20 8.78 -2.46
CA MET A 1 11.11 8.36 -3.36
C MET A 1 9.85 8.12 -2.55
N THR A 2 8.71 8.30 -3.15
CA THR A 2 7.44 8.04 -2.47
C THR A 2 6.76 6.81 -3.04
N TYR A 3 5.95 6.18 -2.21
CA TYR A 3 5.15 5.03 -2.63
C TYR A 3 3.77 5.14 -1.99
N LEU A 4 2.83 4.35 -2.50
CA LEU A 4 1.47 4.32 -1.99
C LEU A 4 1.19 3.01 -1.28
N LEU A 5 0.30 3.07 -0.29
CA LEU A 5 -0.22 1.89 0.40
C LEU A 5 -1.71 1.80 0.07
N PHE A 6 -2.12 0.68 -0.51
CA PHE A 6 -3.53 0.41 -0.80
C PHE A 6 -4.07 -0.54 0.24
N VAL A 7 -5.06 -0.08 0.99
CA VAL A 7 -5.67 -0.85 2.07
C VAL A 7 -7.12 -1.15 1.69
N SER A 8 -7.46 -2.42 1.59
CA SER A 8 -8.82 -2.85 1.33
C SER A 8 -9.57 -3.02 2.64
N LYS A 9 -10.79 -2.48 2.72
CA LYS A 9 -11.66 -2.56 3.89
C LYS A 9 -13.04 -3.02 3.46
N PRO A 10 -13.86 -3.56 4.37
CA PRO A 10 -15.23 -3.94 4.03
C PRO A 10 -16.06 -2.79 3.47
N SER A 11 -15.79 -1.55 3.90
CA SER A 11 -16.50 -0.36 3.44
C SER A 11 -15.87 0.28 2.19
N GLY A 12 -14.82 -0.32 1.62
CA GLY A 12 -14.12 0.24 0.47
C GLY A 12 -12.62 0.09 0.59
N TYR A 13 -11.89 1.10 0.14
CA TYR A 13 -10.43 1.07 0.22
C TYR A 13 -9.90 2.47 0.52
N GLU A 14 -8.65 2.52 0.98
CA GLU A 14 -7.95 3.77 1.24
C GLU A 14 -6.55 3.72 0.66
N LEU A 15 -6.05 4.88 0.24
CA LEU A 15 -4.69 5.04 -0.24
C LEU A 15 -3.95 5.95 0.71
N TYR A 16 -2.73 5.54 1.09
CA TYR A 16 -1.84 6.33 1.92
C TYR A 16 -0.55 6.59 1.16
N GLU A 17 0.03 7.77 1.34
CA GLU A 17 1.30 8.12 0.76
C GLU A 17 2.39 8.03 1.82
N ARG A 18 3.51 7.40 1.49
CA ARG A 18 4.65 7.27 2.38
C ARG A 18 5.93 7.63 1.64
N ASP A 19 6.91 8.13 2.38
CA ASP A 19 8.23 8.42 1.84
C ASP A 19 9.14 7.21 2.03
N GLY A 20 10.04 7.02 1.07
CA GLY A 20 11.04 5.96 1.11
C GLY A 20 10.82 4.92 0.03
N ASP A 21 11.44 3.76 0.20
CA ASP A 21 11.30 2.65 -0.73
C ASP A 21 10.09 1.81 -0.35
N PRO A 22 9.34 1.28 -1.34
CA PRO A 22 8.20 0.43 -1.05
C PRO A 22 8.66 -0.87 -0.36
N PRO A 23 7.84 -1.41 0.54
CA PRO A 23 8.16 -2.68 1.20
C PRO A 23 8.05 -3.84 0.22
N ASP A 24 8.77 -4.92 0.51
CA ASP A 24 8.71 -6.14 -0.31
C ASP A 24 7.41 -6.91 -0.03
N VAL A 25 7.00 -7.72 -0.99
CA VAL A 25 5.89 -8.65 -0.81
C VAL A 25 6.16 -9.57 0.36
N GLY A 26 5.18 -9.73 1.23
CA GLY A 26 5.31 -10.54 2.44
C GLY A 26 5.71 -9.75 3.67
N THR A 27 6.13 -8.49 3.50
CA THR A 27 6.46 -7.60 4.62
C THR A 27 5.17 -7.19 5.34
N THR A 28 5.24 -7.04 6.66
CA THR A 28 4.11 -6.53 7.44
C THR A 28 4.26 -5.04 7.67
N VAL A 29 3.13 -4.34 7.67
CA VAL A 29 3.07 -2.90 7.88
C VAL A 29 2.00 -2.61 8.93
N ASP A 30 2.34 -1.78 9.91
CA ASP A 30 1.37 -1.38 10.93
C ASP A 30 0.69 -0.08 10.51
N LEU A 31 -0.64 -0.12 10.43
CA LEU A 31 -1.47 1.03 10.12
C LEU A 31 -2.67 1.07 11.06
N ASP A 32 -2.89 2.21 11.69
CA ASP A 32 -4.05 2.43 12.57
C ASP A 32 -4.23 1.33 13.62
N GLY A 33 -3.12 0.85 14.19
CA GLY A 33 -3.16 -0.19 15.20
C GLY A 33 -3.41 -1.59 14.65
N LYS A 34 -3.39 -1.75 13.32
CA LYS A 34 -3.56 -3.05 12.66
C LYS A 34 -2.28 -3.43 11.94
N THR A 35 -1.98 -4.72 11.95
CA THR A 35 -0.87 -5.26 11.19
C THR A 35 -1.39 -5.83 9.87
N LEU A 36 -0.87 -5.31 8.78
CA LEU A 36 -1.27 -5.70 7.43
C LEU A 36 -0.07 -6.27 6.70
N ARG A 37 -0.32 -7.16 5.75
CA ARG A 37 0.74 -7.77 4.96
C ARG A 37 0.68 -7.29 3.52
N VAL A 38 1.86 -7.02 2.95
CA VAL A 38 1.97 -6.66 1.54
C VAL A 38 1.72 -7.91 0.70
N THR A 39 0.70 -7.90 -0.12
CA THR A 39 0.36 -9.04 -0.97
C THR A 39 0.93 -8.93 -2.36
N LYS A 40 1.09 -7.69 -2.86
CA LYS A 40 1.73 -7.45 -4.15
C LYS A 40 2.17 -6.00 -4.27
N ILE A 41 3.10 -5.75 -5.16
CA ILE A 41 3.53 -4.41 -5.55
C ILE A 41 3.13 -4.22 -7.00
N ALA A 42 2.45 -3.12 -7.30
CA ALA A 42 1.99 -2.81 -8.65
C ALA A 42 2.04 -1.30 -8.87
N PRO A 43 1.94 -0.83 -10.12
CA PRO A 43 1.82 0.60 -10.36
C PRO A 43 0.60 1.18 -9.66
N SER A 44 0.66 2.48 -9.34
CA SER A 44 -0.45 3.17 -8.70
C SER A 44 -1.74 3.00 -9.52
N PRO A 45 -2.88 2.79 -8.86
CA PRO A 45 -4.16 2.73 -9.56
C PRO A 45 -4.65 4.09 -10.06
N LEU A 46 -3.99 5.17 -9.63
CA LEU A 46 -4.41 6.51 -10.02
C LEU A 46 -3.93 6.84 -11.44
N PRO A 47 -4.79 7.47 -12.27
CA PRO A 47 -4.39 7.85 -13.62
C PRO A 47 -3.20 8.80 -13.62
N GLY A 48 -2.19 8.52 -14.47
CA GLY A 48 -1.02 9.36 -14.61
C GLY A 48 -0.02 9.28 -13.47
N ASP A 49 -0.27 8.46 -12.48
CA ASP A 49 0.62 8.29 -11.34
C ASP A 49 1.54 7.09 -11.57
N LYS A 50 2.85 7.34 -11.51
CA LYS A 50 3.86 6.30 -11.75
C LYS A 50 4.47 5.75 -10.47
N ARG A 51 3.99 6.19 -9.32
CA ARG A 51 4.54 5.72 -8.05
C ARG A 51 4.17 4.25 -7.83
N PRO A 52 5.06 3.47 -7.19
CA PRO A 52 4.70 2.10 -6.84
C PRO A 52 3.65 2.08 -5.76
N CYS A 53 2.78 1.10 -5.81
CA CYS A 53 1.71 0.92 -4.82
C CYS A 53 1.83 -0.46 -4.18
N ALA A 54 1.93 -0.51 -2.86
CA ALA A 54 1.95 -1.75 -2.11
C ALA A 54 0.51 -2.08 -1.70
N TYR A 55 0.00 -3.22 -2.15
CA TYR A 55 -1.33 -3.67 -1.82
C TYR A 55 -1.29 -4.47 -0.51
N LEU A 56 -2.07 -4.04 0.47
CA LEU A 56 -2.07 -4.62 1.80
C LEU A 56 -3.36 -5.40 2.06
N ALA A 57 -3.22 -6.48 2.82
CA ALA A 57 -4.36 -7.27 3.29
C ALA A 57 -4.17 -7.58 4.77
N GLY A 58 -5.27 -7.52 5.52
CA GLY A 58 -5.24 -7.76 6.97
C GLY A 58 -5.83 -9.05 7.40
#